data_0349f3323ea1e1abb670303a04d310da
#
_entry.id   0349f3323ea1e1abb670303a04d310da
#
_cell.length_a   1.000
_cell.length_b   1.000
_cell.length_c   1.000
_cell.angle_alpha   90.00
_cell.angle_beta   90.00
_cell.angle_gamma   90.00
#
_symmetry.space_group_name_H-M   'P 1'
#
loop_
_entity.id
_entity.type
_entity.pdbx_description
1 polymer ?
#
loop_
_entity_poly.entity_id
_entity_poly.type
_entity_poly.pdbx_seq_one_letter_code
_entity_poly.pdbx_strand_id
1 'polypeptide(L)'
;MKYMLLIQHGPLDWDSLSVDEQKLVSADYQAVSATPGVTPGAWMEPPELATTVRVDGDRTLTTDGPFVAVKEALGGYLFYEADDLGAAIELASRIPAARLGGAVEVRPLKGS
;
A
#
# COMPACT_ATOMS: atom_id res chain seq x y z
N MET A 1 3.29 10.98 15.91
CA MET A 1 3.57 9.55 15.77
C MET A 1 3.64 9.18 14.30
N LYS A 2 4.56 8.34 13.95
CA LYS A 2 4.77 7.94 12.55
C LYS A 2 4.06 6.64 12.25
N TYR A 3 3.35 6.62 11.13
CA TYR A 3 2.63 5.44 10.64
C TYR A 3 3.15 5.04 9.27
N MET A 4 3.10 3.75 9.01
CA MET A 4 3.26 3.22 7.66
C MET A 4 1.87 2.86 7.14
N LEU A 5 1.54 3.36 5.95
CA LEU A 5 0.29 3.03 5.28
C LEU A 5 0.60 2.03 4.17
N LEU A 6 0.06 0.83 4.32
CA LEU A 6 0.29 -0.29 3.41
C LEU A 6 -0.92 -0.38 2.48
N ILE A 7 -0.68 -0.16 1.20
CA ILE A 7 -1.74 -0.05 0.21
C ILE A 7 -1.95 -1.42 -0.43
N GLN A 8 -3.11 -2.02 -0.13
CA GLN A 8 -3.50 -3.33 -0.64
C GLN A 8 -4.46 -3.13 -1.81
N HIS A 9 -4.05 -3.53 -3.01
CA HIS A 9 -4.91 -3.43 -4.17
C HIS A 9 -5.87 -4.61 -4.21
N GLY A 10 -7.14 -4.31 -4.54
CA GLY A 10 -8.14 -5.33 -4.79
C GLY A 10 -8.06 -5.84 -6.23
N PRO A 11 -9.05 -6.64 -6.63
CA PRO A 11 -9.06 -7.26 -7.96
C PRO A 11 -9.43 -6.31 -9.09
N LEU A 12 -9.69 -5.03 -8.80
CA LEU A 12 -10.08 -4.07 -9.82
C LEU A 12 -8.92 -3.80 -10.77
N ASP A 13 -9.18 -3.97 -12.06
CA ASP A 13 -8.21 -3.70 -13.10
C ASP A 13 -8.21 -2.20 -13.44
N TRP A 14 -7.04 -1.59 -13.43
CA TRP A 14 -6.85 -0.19 -13.81
C TRP A 14 -7.43 0.11 -15.20
N ASP A 15 -7.21 -0.81 -16.15
CA ASP A 15 -7.65 -0.62 -17.52
C ASP A 15 -9.18 -0.70 -17.66
N SER A 16 -9.88 -1.23 -16.66
CA SER A 16 -11.35 -1.25 -16.65
C SER A 16 -11.98 0.10 -16.28
N LEU A 17 -11.17 1.01 -15.73
CA LEU A 17 -11.64 2.35 -15.36
C LEU A 17 -11.73 3.24 -16.60
N SER A 18 -12.71 4.16 -16.60
CA SER A 18 -12.78 5.18 -17.64
C SER A 18 -11.57 6.13 -17.53
N VAL A 19 -11.31 6.87 -18.61
CA VAL A 19 -10.23 7.87 -18.62
C VAL A 19 -10.45 8.91 -17.51
N ASP A 20 -11.69 9.34 -17.31
CA ASP A 20 -12.02 10.32 -16.26
C ASP A 20 -11.78 9.74 -14.86
N GLU A 21 -12.15 8.48 -14.64
CA GLU A 21 -11.90 7.78 -13.38
C GLU A 21 -10.40 7.62 -13.12
N GLN A 22 -9.63 7.25 -14.14
CA GLN A 22 -8.17 7.14 -14.03
C GLN A 22 -7.53 8.48 -13.65
N LYS A 23 -8.00 9.58 -14.26
CA LYS A 23 -7.51 10.92 -13.92
C LYS A 23 -7.84 11.29 -12.48
N LEU A 24 -9.04 10.97 -12.02
CA LEU A 24 -9.46 11.24 -10.65
C LEU A 24 -8.62 10.45 -9.65
N VAL A 25 -8.38 9.17 -9.90
CA VAL A 25 -7.53 8.32 -9.06
C VAL A 25 -6.12 8.87 -8.99
N SER A 26 -5.54 9.24 -10.13
CA SER A 26 -4.19 9.82 -10.17
C SER A 26 -4.11 11.15 -9.40
N ALA A 27 -5.13 12.00 -9.52
CA ALA A 27 -5.19 13.25 -8.79
C ALA A 27 -5.28 13.01 -7.28
N ASP A 28 -6.04 12.01 -6.84
CA ASP A 28 -6.16 11.66 -5.43
C ASP A 28 -4.84 11.16 -4.86
N TYR A 29 -4.11 10.31 -5.58
CA TYR A 29 -2.78 9.86 -5.15
C TYR A 29 -1.80 11.03 -5.05
N GLN A 30 -1.83 11.95 -6.00
CA GLN A 30 -0.99 13.15 -5.96
C GLN A 30 -1.33 14.02 -4.74
N ALA A 31 -2.61 14.21 -4.45
CA ALA A 31 -3.07 14.99 -3.30
C ALA A 31 -2.61 14.36 -1.98
N VAL A 32 -2.70 13.05 -1.86
CA VAL A 32 -2.22 12.33 -0.68
C VAL A 32 -0.71 12.51 -0.52
N SER A 33 0.05 12.32 -1.61
CA SER A 33 1.51 12.44 -1.57
C SER A 33 1.97 13.86 -1.26
N ALA A 34 1.18 14.86 -1.61
CA ALA A 34 1.49 16.26 -1.35
C ALA A 34 1.05 16.73 0.04
N THR A 35 0.34 15.90 0.80
CA THR A 35 -0.11 16.26 2.14
C THR A 35 1.09 16.43 3.08
N PRO A 36 1.14 17.53 3.86
CA PRO A 36 2.23 17.71 4.84
C PRO A 36 2.32 16.54 5.81
N GLY A 37 3.53 16.07 6.07
CA GLY A 37 3.78 14.92 6.93
C GLY A 37 3.88 13.59 6.20
N VAL A 38 3.51 13.55 4.93
CA VAL A 38 3.63 12.34 4.11
C VAL A 38 5.03 12.25 3.52
N THR A 39 5.66 11.09 3.69
CA THR A 39 6.88 10.71 2.99
C THR A 39 6.51 9.60 2.01
N PRO A 40 6.61 9.85 0.70
CA PRO A 40 6.28 8.82 -0.29
C PRO A 40 7.15 7.58 -0.14
N GLY A 41 6.58 6.42 -0.38
CA GLY A 41 7.31 5.16 -0.47
C GLY A 41 7.48 4.76 -1.93
N ALA A 42 7.05 3.55 -2.25
CA ALA A 42 7.22 3.03 -3.60
C ALA A 42 5.99 2.21 -4.02
N TRP A 43 5.79 2.11 -5.32
CA TRP A 43 4.86 1.15 -5.91
C TRP A 43 5.60 -0.14 -6.19
N MET A 44 4.92 -1.26 -6.00
CA MET A 44 5.50 -2.59 -6.20
C MET A 44 5.03 -3.19 -7.51
N GLU A 45 5.91 -4.00 -8.12
CA GLU A 45 5.53 -4.87 -9.21
C GLU A 45 4.52 -5.92 -8.73
N PRO A 46 3.79 -6.59 -9.63
CA PRO A 46 2.79 -7.58 -9.23
C PRO A 46 3.35 -8.68 -8.33
N PRO A 47 2.53 -9.23 -7.43
CA PRO A 47 2.99 -10.23 -6.47
C PRO A 47 3.54 -11.51 -7.12
N GLU A 48 3.17 -11.80 -8.36
CA GLU A 48 3.70 -12.94 -9.10
C GLU A 48 5.20 -12.84 -9.32
N LEU A 49 5.77 -11.62 -9.28
CA LEU A 49 7.21 -11.40 -9.41
C LEU A 49 7.95 -11.45 -8.10
N ALA A 50 7.24 -11.67 -6.99
CA ALA A 50 7.86 -11.76 -5.68
C ALA A 50 8.65 -13.06 -5.52
N THR A 51 9.67 -13.03 -4.67
CA THR A 51 10.40 -14.21 -4.23
C THR A 51 10.37 -14.24 -2.72
N THR A 52 9.95 -15.36 -2.15
CA THR A 52 9.93 -15.55 -0.70
C THR A 52 11.15 -16.34 -0.28
N VAL A 53 11.85 -15.86 0.75
CA VAL A 53 13.05 -16.49 1.26
C VAL A 53 12.81 -16.94 2.70
N ARG A 54 13.16 -18.19 2.99
CA ARG A 54 13.18 -18.73 4.34
C ARG A 54 14.56 -19.33 4.61
N VAL A 55 14.94 -19.38 5.87
CA VAL A 55 16.17 -20.03 6.29
C VAL A 55 15.80 -21.13 7.28
N ASP A 56 16.25 -22.35 7.01
CA ASP A 56 16.05 -23.50 7.87
C ASP A 56 17.43 -24.06 8.23
N GLY A 57 17.86 -23.82 9.47
CA GLY A 57 19.21 -24.13 9.89
C GLY A 57 20.23 -23.30 9.12
N ASP A 58 21.07 -23.98 8.34
CA ASP A 58 22.07 -23.34 7.47
C ASP A 58 21.61 -23.29 6.00
N ARG A 59 20.36 -23.67 5.72
CA ARG A 59 19.83 -23.76 4.36
C ARG A 59 18.96 -22.55 4.04
N THR A 60 19.21 -21.94 2.89
CA THR A 60 18.37 -20.89 2.34
C THR A 60 17.38 -21.49 1.36
N LEU A 61 16.09 -21.26 1.59
CA LEU A 61 15.00 -21.77 0.78
C LEU A 61 14.32 -20.59 0.08
N THR A 62 14.11 -20.71 -1.25
CA THR A 62 13.40 -19.69 -2.00
C THR A 62 12.18 -20.28 -2.68
N THR A 63 11.11 -19.48 -2.73
CA THR A 63 9.85 -19.87 -3.37
C THR A 63 9.38 -18.68 -4.23
N ASP A 64 8.97 -18.97 -5.45
CA ASP A 64 8.36 -17.94 -6.31
C ASP A 64 7.01 -17.54 -5.75
N GLY A 65 6.73 -16.23 -5.77
CA GLY A 65 5.49 -15.68 -5.30
C GLY A 65 5.57 -15.10 -3.89
N PRO A 66 4.49 -14.45 -3.43
CA PRO A 66 4.45 -13.82 -2.11
C PRO A 66 4.32 -14.85 -0.99
N PHE A 67 4.75 -14.46 0.22
CA PHE A 67 4.67 -15.31 1.41
C PHE A 67 3.23 -15.70 1.73
N VAL A 68 2.30 -14.76 1.59
CA VAL A 68 0.88 -15.00 1.78
C VAL A 68 0.16 -14.65 0.49
N ALA A 69 -0.53 -15.66 -0.07
CA ALA A 69 -1.39 -15.45 -1.23
C ALA A 69 -2.77 -15.04 -0.74
N VAL A 70 -3.12 -13.78 -0.95
CA VAL A 70 -4.41 -13.22 -0.57
C VAL A 70 -5.07 -12.58 -1.78
N LYS A 71 -6.37 -12.33 -1.66
CA LYS A 71 -7.17 -11.71 -2.72
C LYS A 71 -6.68 -10.28 -3.02
N GLU A 72 -6.37 -9.53 -1.97
CA GLU A 72 -5.73 -8.23 -2.08
C GLU A 72 -4.22 -8.42 -2.05
N ALA A 73 -3.50 -7.62 -2.82
CA ALA A 73 -2.04 -7.70 -2.89
C ALA A 73 -1.42 -6.38 -2.48
N LEU A 74 -0.36 -6.45 -1.68
CA LEU A 74 0.39 -5.26 -1.31
C LEU A 74 1.01 -4.65 -2.57
N GLY A 75 0.52 -3.45 -2.93
CA GLY A 75 0.92 -2.76 -4.16
C GLY A 75 1.78 -1.54 -3.92
N GLY A 76 1.85 -1.05 -2.68
CA GLY A 76 2.64 0.13 -2.37
C GLY A 76 2.58 0.50 -0.92
N TYR A 77 3.33 1.53 -0.55
CA TYR A 77 3.34 2.03 0.83
C TYR A 77 3.77 3.49 0.85
N LEU A 78 3.42 4.15 1.95
CA LEU A 78 3.93 5.48 2.27
C LEU A 78 4.03 5.62 3.79
N PHE A 79 4.70 6.68 4.22
CA PHE A 79 4.82 7.02 5.64
C PHE A 79 4.08 8.32 5.91
N TYR A 80 3.48 8.42 7.10
CA TYR A 80 2.76 9.62 7.50
C TYR A 80 3.03 9.96 8.95
N GLU A 81 3.50 11.18 9.20
CA GLU A 81 3.62 11.73 10.55
C GLU A 81 2.29 12.36 10.91
N ALA A 82 1.54 11.74 11.81
CA ALA A 82 0.21 12.17 12.21
C ALA A 82 0.16 12.48 13.70
N ASP A 83 -0.73 13.38 14.08
CA ASP A 83 -0.94 13.71 15.50
C ASP A 83 -1.51 12.54 16.28
N ASP A 84 -2.40 11.77 15.64
CA ASP A 84 -3.04 10.62 16.26
C ASP A 84 -3.51 9.62 15.19
N LEU A 85 -4.03 8.49 15.66
CA LEU A 85 -4.54 7.44 14.77
C LEU A 85 -5.71 7.95 13.90
N GLY A 86 -6.57 8.81 14.46
CA GLY A 86 -7.69 9.35 13.71
C GLY A 86 -7.25 10.13 12.48
N ALA A 87 -6.20 10.93 12.60
CA ALA A 87 -5.64 11.67 11.46
C ALA A 87 -5.07 10.71 10.42
N ALA A 88 -4.40 9.64 10.85
CA ALA A 88 -3.86 8.63 9.93
C ALA A 88 -4.98 7.88 9.20
N ILE A 89 -6.06 7.55 9.89
CA ILE A 89 -7.24 6.90 9.29
C ILE A 89 -7.88 7.83 8.25
N GLU A 90 -8.00 9.11 8.56
CA GLU A 90 -8.56 10.08 7.62
C GLU A 90 -7.73 10.14 6.33
N LEU A 91 -6.41 10.24 6.45
CA LEU A 91 -5.55 10.24 5.26
C LEU A 91 -5.70 8.93 4.48
N ALA A 92 -5.67 7.79 5.17
CA ALA A 92 -5.82 6.48 4.54
C ALA A 92 -7.12 6.37 3.76
N SER A 93 -8.21 6.96 4.27
CA SER A 93 -9.51 6.91 3.60
C SER A 93 -9.53 7.64 2.25
N ARG A 94 -8.59 8.54 2.03
CA ARG A 94 -8.45 9.28 0.78
C ARG A 94 -7.59 8.56 -0.26
N ILE A 95 -6.93 7.49 0.13
CA ILE A 95 -6.15 6.66 -0.80
C ILE A 95 -7.12 5.82 -1.63
N PRO A 96 -7.07 5.94 -2.97
CA PRO A 96 -8.07 5.29 -3.84
C PRO A 96 -8.27 3.80 -3.63
N ALA A 97 -7.21 3.05 -3.30
CA ALA A 97 -7.33 1.61 -3.07
C ALA A 97 -8.39 1.27 -2.01
N ALA A 98 -8.58 2.13 -1.00
CA ALA A 98 -9.54 1.89 0.07
C ALA A 98 -10.99 1.84 -0.43
N ARG A 99 -11.31 2.54 -1.53
CA ARG A 99 -12.66 2.56 -2.10
C ARG A 99 -12.81 1.74 -3.38
N LEU A 100 -11.70 1.23 -3.93
CA LEU A 100 -11.70 0.51 -5.19
C LEU A 100 -11.55 -1.00 -4.99
N GLY A 101 -12.10 -1.53 -3.91
CA GLY A 101 -12.09 -2.95 -3.64
C GLY A 101 -10.85 -3.47 -2.92
N GLY A 102 -9.91 -2.59 -2.60
CA GLY A 102 -8.74 -2.92 -1.80
C GLY A 102 -8.88 -2.44 -0.37
N ALA A 103 -7.75 -2.15 0.25
CA ALA A 103 -7.69 -1.68 1.63
C ALA A 103 -6.39 -0.92 1.87
N VAL A 104 -6.36 -0.14 2.93
CA VAL A 104 -5.14 0.50 3.42
C VAL A 104 -4.95 0.10 4.88
N GLU A 105 -3.83 -0.57 5.15
CA GLU A 105 -3.49 -0.94 6.51
C GLU A 105 -2.66 0.17 7.13
N VAL A 106 -3.07 0.64 8.32
CA VAL A 106 -2.39 1.71 9.05
C VAL A 106 -1.64 1.09 10.22
N ARG A 107 -0.30 1.17 10.21
CA ARG A 107 0.54 0.57 11.25
C ARG A 107 1.42 1.61 11.90
N PRO A 108 1.33 1.78 13.23
CA PRO A 108 2.29 2.65 13.93
C PRO A 108 3.69 2.06 13.89
N LEU A 109 4.68 2.92 13.71
CA LEU A 109 6.08 2.49 13.70
C LEU A 109 6.67 2.56 15.10
N LYS A 110 7.54 1.60 15.42
CA LYS A 110 8.26 1.59 16.70
C LYS A 110 9.18 2.80 16.80
N GLY A 111 9.25 3.40 17.96
CA GLY A 111 10.18 4.47 18.23
C GLY A 111 9.79 5.83 17.67
N SER A 112 8.56 5.96 17.22
CA SER A 112 8.10 7.22 16.66
C SER A 112 7.10 7.92 17.57
#